data_8844505da1e430d947ed9d57d107748c
#
_entry.id   8844505da1e430d947ed9d57d107748c
#
_cell.length_a   1.000
_cell.length_b   1.000
_cell.length_c   1.000
_cell.angle_alpha   90.00
_cell.angle_beta   90.00
_cell.angle_gamma   90.00
#
_symmetry.space_group_name_H-M   'P 1'
#
loop_
_entity.id
_entity.type
_entity.pdbx_description
1 polymer ?
#
loop_
_entity_poly.entity_id
_entity_poly.type
_entity_poly.pdbx_seq_one_letter_code
_entity_poly.pdbx_strand_id
1 'polypeptide(L)'
;MQQPSRSRRTFLKDSALVAAAGFGAPWLAQAAPAAAQATNADLAPVLINANEYPGGPSPAAQRAIAAIASSGGRYLGELQLELLQTLAGQLGVGIDHLMAYAGSTEPLDYTMLAFTSPSASLVTADPTFESGWRAAARNGAKVIKVPLRKDDAHDVQAMCAADANAGVIYICNPNNPTGSVTARKDLDYALAHKPKGSVLVVDEAYLHFSDSARSMVDRVAAGDDVIVLRTFSKLYGMAGIRLGYAVARPELLARLKFYSVNSLPVTAVAAGLASLRDPALVPQRRALNSAIRSDVVRWLGAQGYACTASESNCFMLDVKRPAQEFMDAMATWGVFVGRSWALWPNRSRITIGTAPEMARFKSAFAQVAAGKRGPLPVPPPRMALHDPLHGFFRNA
;
A
#
# COMPACT_ATOMS: atom_id res chain seq x y z
N MET A 1 -47.70 -12.92 -17.46
CA MET A 1 -47.90 -11.93 -16.38
C MET A 1 -46.61 -11.16 -16.20
N GLN A 2 -46.54 -9.96 -16.77
CA GLN A 2 -45.37 -9.07 -16.70
C GLN A 2 -45.52 -8.15 -15.50
N GLN A 3 -44.47 -8.04 -14.67
CA GLN A 3 -44.42 -7.03 -13.60
C GLN A 3 -43.96 -5.70 -14.20
N PRO A 4 -44.51 -4.55 -13.79
CA PRO A 4 -44.18 -3.25 -14.32
C PRO A 4 -42.89 -2.67 -13.65
N SER A 5 -42.02 -2.13 -14.49
CA SER A 5 -40.83 -1.40 -14.12
C SER A 5 -41.17 -0.09 -13.38
N ARG A 6 -40.57 0.13 -12.20
CA ARG A 6 -40.69 1.42 -11.47
C ARG A 6 -39.83 2.49 -12.12
N SER A 7 -40.46 3.58 -12.51
CA SER A 7 -39.87 4.74 -13.18
C SER A 7 -38.98 5.56 -12.24
N ARG A 8 -37.86 6.06 -12.80
CA ARG A 8 -36.87 6.96 -12.16
C ARG A 8 -37.44 8.30 -11.61
N ARG A 9 -38.71 8.59 -11.83
CA ARG A 9 -39.37 9.83 -11.38
C ARG A 9 -39.85 9.80 -9.92
N THR A 10 -39.92 8.63 -9.30
CA THR A 10 -40.45 8.47 -7.93
C THR A 10 -39.35 8.72 -6.87
N PHE A 11 -38.06 8.62 -7.23
CA PHE A 11 -36.93 8.81 -6.29
C PHE A 11 -36.65 10.28 -5.93
N LEU A 12 -37.14 11.23 -6.71
CA LEU A 12 -36.87 12.67 -6.52
C LEU A 12 -37.94 13.44 -5.74
N LYS A 13 -39.02 12.78 -5.29
CA LYS A 13 -40.10 13.45 -4.56
C LYS A 13 -40.04 13.34 -3.04
N ASP A 14 -39.21 12.46 -2.49
CA ASP A 14 -39.17 12.22 -1.04
C ASP A 14 -38.05 12.99 -0.30
N SER A 15 -37.35 13.92 -0.98
CA SER A 15 -36.24 14.68 -0.40
C SER A 15 -36.56 16.16 -0.06
N ALA A 16 -37.81 16.56 -0.11
CA ALA A 16 -38.17 17.94 0.15
C ALA A 16 -39.40 18.04 1.09
N LEU A 17 -39.19 17.88 2.38
CA LEU A 17 -40.11 18.33 3.42
C LEU A 17 -39.50 18.12 4.83
N VAL A 18 -38.61 18.98 5.27
CA VAL A 18 -38.49 19.39 6.68
C VAL A 18 -37.78 20.74 6.70
N ALA A 19 -38.52 21.80 6.71
CA ALA A 19 -38.14 23.10 7.24
C ALA A 19 -39.42 23.86 7.61
N ALA A 20 -39.57 24.11 8.86
CA ALA A 20 -40.17 25.31 9.50
C ALA A 20 -41.04 24.99 10.69
N ALA A 21 -40.84 25.81 11.71
CA ALA A 21 -41.61 26.07 12.91
C ALA A 21 -41.09 25.29 14.16
N GLY A 22 -40.77 25.93 15.30
CA GLY A 22 -41.04 27.26 15.77
C GLY A 22 -40.37 27.49 17.15
N PHE A 23 -40.20 28.72 17.51
CA PHE A 23 -39.60 29.26 18.73
C PHE A 23 -40.33 28.85 20.01
N GLY A 24 -39.57 28.62 21.11
CA GLY A 24 -40.06 28.52 22.47
C GLY A 24 -38.98 28.10 23.45
N ALA A 25 -38.43 29.02 24.21
CA ALA A 25 -37.54 28.83 25.37
C ALA A 25 -38.31 28.75 26.66
N PRO A 26 -37.70 28.59 27.85
CA PRO A 26 -36.72 27.61 28.33
C PRO A 26 -37.19 26.85 29.58
N TRP A 27 -36.71 25.65 29.86
CA TRP A 27 -36.70 25.13 31.23
C TRP A 27 -35.39 24.40 31.50
N LEU A 28 -34.63 24.96 32.42
CA LEU A 28 -33.46 24.40 33.05
C LEU A 28 -33.86 23.18 33.91
N ALA A 29 -33.38 22.02 33.53
CA ALA A 29 -33.16 20.91 34.45
C ALA A 29 -31.77 20.36 34.17
N GLN A 30 -30.84 20.68 35.07
CA GLN A 30 -29.53 20.05 35.13
C GLN A 30 -29.73 18.57 35.46
N ALA A 31 -29.60 17.72 34.46
CA ALA A 31 -29.19 16.33 34.66
C ALA A 31 -27.77 16.25 34.07
N ALA A 32 -26.78 16.03 34.95
CA ALA A 32 -25.43 15.65 34.49
C ALA A 32 -25.58 14.46 33.55
N PRO A 33 -25.02 14.50 32.32
CA PRO A 33 -25.05 13.33 31.50
C PRO A 33 -24.17 12.27 32.18
N ALA A 34 -24.79 11.17 32.60
CA ALA A 34 -24.05 9.93 32.83
C ALA A 34 -23.25 9.71 31.56
N ALA A 35 -21.92 9.70 31.65
CA ALA A 35 -21.06 9.39 30.56
C ALA A 35 -21.44 7.96 30.09
N ALA A 36 -22.27 7.90 29.05
CA ALA A 36 -22.56 6.66 28.38
C ALA A 36 -21.20 6.11 27.92
N GLN A 37 -20.74 5.04 28.54
CA GLN A 37 -19.58 4.30 28.03
C GLN A 37 -19.96 3.85 26.64
N ALA A 38 -19.38 4.51 25.62
CA ALA A 38 -19.56 4.12 24.23
C ALA A 38 -19.24 2.64 24.13
N THR A 39 -20.22 1.84 23.74
CA THR A 39 -19.99 0.42 23.49
C THR A 39 -19.03 0.30 22.30
N ASN A 40 -18.21 -0.75 22.23
CA ASN A 40 -17.30 -0.95 21.09
C ASN A 40 -18.02 -0.96 19.73
N ALA A 41 -19.34 -1.15 19.71
CA ALA A 41 -20.19 -1.09 18.53
C ALA A 41 -20.37 0.34 17.98
N ASP A 42 -20.23 1.37 18.83
CA ASP A 42 -20.41 2.78 18.45
C ASP A 42 -19.12 3.44 17.94
N LEU A 43 -17.99 2.74 18.01
CA LEU A 43 -16.70 3.22 17.53
C LEU A 43 -16.48 2.88 16.06
N ALA A 44 -15.98 3.84 15.28
CA ALA A 44 -15.55 3.58 13.91
C ALA A 44 -14.58 2.38 13.84
N PRO A 45 -14.66 1.51 12.81
CA PRO A 45 -13.77 0.37 12.68
C PRO A 45 -12.31 0.78 12.58
N VAL A 46 -11.41 0.01 13.20
CA VAL A 46 -9.96 0.15 13.04
C VAL A 46 -9.53 -0.65 11.81
N LEU A 47 -9.05 0.03 10.78
CA LEU A 47 -8.65 -0.58 9.51
C LEU A 47 -7.12 -0.60 9.39
N ILE A 48 -6.51 -1.67 9.89
CA ILE A 48 -5.04 -1.88 9.86
C ILE A 48 -4.66 -3.12 9.05
N ASN A 49 -5.28 -3.25 7.88
CA ASN A 49 -5.19 -4.44 7.02
C ASN A 49 -4.59 -4.18 5.63
N ALA A 50 -4.33 -2.91 5.24
CA ALA A 50 -4.05 -2.56 3.84
C ALA A 50 -2.73 -1.82 3.61
N ASN A 51 -1.89 -1.68 4.62
CA ASN A 51 -0.66 -0.90 4.53
C ASN A 51 -0.89 0.54 4.06
N GLU A 52 -2.02 1.12 4.42
CA GLU A 52 -2.33 2.53 4.21
C GLU A 52 -1.70 3.38 5.31
N TYR A 53 -1.55 4.67 5.06
CA TYR A 53 -1.17 5.63 6.09
C TYR A 53 -2.44 6.22 6.70
N PRO A 54 -2.72 5.98 7.98
CA PRO A 54 -4.03 6.28 8.58
C PRO A 54 -4.33 7.79 8.65
N GLY A 55 -3.29 8.64 8.65
CA GLY A 55 -3.45 10.09 8.66
C GLY A 55 -3.84 10.70 7.32
N GLY A 56 -3.97 9.89 6.25
CA GLY A 56 -4.31 10.37 4.91
C GLY A 56 -3.29 11.35 4.32
N PRO A 57 -3.68 12.12 3.28
CA PRO A 57 -2.82 13.14 2.67
C PRO A 57 -2.48 14.26 3.67
N SER A 58 -1.33 14.91 3.46
CA SER A 58 -0.95 16.06 4.29
C SER A 58 -1.97 17.21 4.16
N PRO A 59 -2.09 18.11 5.15
CA PRO A 59 -2.96 19.27 5.02
C PRO A 59 -2.66 20.14 3.79
N ALA A 60 -1.40 20.24 3.37
CA ALA A 60 -1.00 20.93 2.14
C ALA A 60 -1.54 20.20 0.89
N ALA A 61 -1.44 18.87 0.84
CA ALA A 61 -1.98 18.07 -0.25
C ALA A 61 -3.51 18.18 -0.33
N GLN A 62 -4.21 18.14 0.81
CA GLN A 62 -5.67 18.31 0.85
C GLN A 62 -6.11 19.68 0.31
N ARG A 63 -5.42 20.77 0.71
CA ARG A 63 -5.67 22.12 0.16
C ARG A 63 -5.40 22.18 -1.34
N ALA A 64 -4.34 21.55 -1.82
CA ALA A 64 -4.00 21.52 -3.24
C ALA A 64 -5.07 20.79 -4.07
N ILE A 65 -5.62 19.68 -3.56
CA ILE A 65 -6.74 18.96 -4.16
C ILE A 65 -7.97 19.87 -4.26
N ALA A 66 -8.33 20.53 -3.17
CA ALA A 66 -9.50 21.42 -3.14
C ALA A 66 -9.34 22.60 -4.11
N ALA A 67 -8.16 23.20 -4.16
CA ALA A 67 -7.88 24.32 -5.03
C ALA A 67 -7.92 23.97 -6.53
N ILE A 68 -7.42 22.77 -6.92
CA ILE A 68 -7.37 22.37 -8.34
C ILE A 68 -8.68 21.76 -8.84
N ALA A 69 -9.60 21.37 -7.94
CA ALA A 69 -10.79 20.60 -8.30
C ALA A 69 -11.64 21.28 -9.37
N SER A 70 -11.79 22.60 -9.34
CA SER A 70 -12.52 23.38 -10.35
C SER A 70 -11.90 23.32 -11.74
N SER A 71 -10.62 23.01 -11.85
CA SER A 71 -9.87 22.85 -13.11
C SER A 71 -9.90 21.42 -13.64
N GLY A 72 -10.61 20.49 -12.98
CA GLY A 72 -10.68 19.07 -13.33
C GLY A 72 -11.26 18.77 -14.73
N GLY A 73 -11.83 19.76 -15.42
CA GLY A 73 -12.23 19.65 -16.82
C GLY A 73 -11.07 19.82 -17.83
N ARG A 74 -9.84 20.01 -17.37
CA ARG A 74 -8.64 20.21 -18.20
C ARG A 74 -7.57 19.18 -17.83
N TYR A 75 -6.75 18.77 -18.83
CA TYR A 75 -5.65 17.81 -18.61
C TYR A 75 -4.45 18.41 -17.89
N LEU A 76 -4.21 19.73 -17.98
CA LEU A 76 -3.11 20.49 -17.34
C LEU A 76 -1.75 19.77 -17.44
N GLY A 77 -1.31 19.52 -18.68
CA GLY A 77 -0.06 18.80 -18.96
C GLY A 77 1.18 19.48 -18.36
N GLU A 78 1.17 20.80 -18.24
CA GLU A 78 2.20 21.60 -17.59
C GLU A 78 2.36 21.26 -16.10
N LEU A 79 1.28 20.92 -15.40
CA LEU A 79 1.33 20.50 -14.00
C LEU A 79 2.02 19.13 -13.85
N GLN A 80 1.77 18.22 -14.79
CA GLN A 80 2.48 16.94 -14.82
C GLN A 80 3.96 17.12 -15.12
N LEU A 81 4.31 18.03 -16.04
CA LEU A 81 5.70 18.37 -16.34
C LEU A 81 6.41 18.92 -15.09
N GLU A 82 5.76 19.82 -14.34
CA GLU A 82 6.27 20.37 -13.09
C GLU A 82 6.53 19.26 -12.04
N LEU A 83 5.63 18.27 -11.92
CA LEU A 83 5.83 17.11 -11.05
C LEU A 83 7.10 16.35 -11.44
N LEU A 84 7.29 16.05 -12.73
CA LEU A 84 8.46 15.33 -13.21
C LEU A 84 9.75 16.12 -13.01
N GLN A 85 9.74 17.42 -13.25
CA GLN A 85 10.89 18.32 -12.99
C GLN A 85 11.23 18.36 -11.50
N THR A 86 10.23 18.43 -10.62
CA THR A 86 10.42 18.43 -9.17
C THR A 86 11.04 17.11 -8.71
N LEU A 87 10.53 15.97 -9.21
CA LEU A 87 11.07 14.65 -8.90
C LEU A 87 12.50 14.49 -9.44
N ALA A 88 12.77 14.91 -10.68
CA ALA A 88 14.08 14.85 -11.30
C ALA A 88 15.13 15.59 -10.46
N GLY A 89 14.81 16.83 -10.04
CA GLY A 89 15.68 17.63 -9.20
C GLY A 89 15.94 17.00 -7.83
N GLN A 90 14.91 16.42 -7.19
CA GLN A 90 15.07 15.77 -5.88
C GLN A 90 15.84 14.44 -5.95
N LEU A 91 15.76 13.74 -7.08
CA LEU A 91 16.39 12.44 -7.27
C LEU A 91 17.76 12.51 -7.94
N GLY A 92 18.14 13.66 -8.49
CA GLY A 92 19.41 13.85 -9.20
C GLY A 92 19.50 13.08 -10.51
N VAL A 93 18.37 12.95 -11.25
CA VAL A 93 18.29 12.26 -12.54
C VAL A 93 17.71 13.19 -13.62
N GLY A 94 17.90 12.87 -14.89
CA GLY A 94 17.22 13.54 -15.98
C GLY A 94 15.70 13.33 -15.95
N ILE A 95 14.94 14.27 -16.46
CA ILE A 95 13.48 14.16 -16.54
C ILE A 95 13.04 12.98 -17.43
N ASP A 96 13.84 12.63 -18.42
CA ASP A 96 13.66 11.50 -19.31
C ASP A 96 13.86 10.13 -18.62
N HIS A 97 14.41 10.12 -17.41
CA HIS A 97 14.52 8.95 -16.52
C HIS A 97 13.29 8.73 -15.65
N LEU A 98 12.22 9.50 -15.84
CA LEU A 98 11.02 9.48 -15.00
C LEU A 98 9.75 9.29 -15.82
N MET A 99 8.86 8.41 -15.35
CA MET A 99 7.48 8.34 -15.79
C MET A 99 6.54 8.24 -14.59
N ALA A 100 5.52 9.10 -14.57
CA ALA A 100 4.50 9.12 -13.52
C ALA A 100 3.26 8.30 -13.94
N TYR A 101 2.59 7.69 -12.93
CA TYR A 101 1.48 6.74 -13.11
C TYR A 101 0.44 6.89 -12.00
N ALA A 102 -0.74 6.29 -12.19
CA ALA A 102 -1.78 6.22 -11.16
C ALA A 102 -1.45 5.17 -10.07
N GLY A 103 -0.35 5.37 -9.36
CA GLY A 103 0.26 4.45 -8.38
C GLY A 103 1.41 3.66 -8.98
N SER A 104 2.09 2.83 -8.16
CA SER A 104 3.25 2.04 -8.62
C SER A 104 2.89 0.66 -9.16
N THR A 105 1.62 0.24 -9.05
CA THR A 105 1.17 -1.05 -9.58
C THR A 105 1.17 -1.05 -11.11
N GLU A 106 0.74 0.04 -11.74
CA GLU A 106 0.77 0.16 -13.21
C GLU A 106 2.17 -0.06 -13.79
N PRO A 107 3.21 0.69 -13.40
CA PRO A 107 4.54 0.46 -13.95
C PRO A 107 5.11 -0.90 -13.57
N LEU A 108 4.71 -1.50 -12.43
CA LEU A 108 5.08 -2.87 -12.10
C LEU A 108 4.48 -3.87 -13.10
N ASP A 109 3.18 -3.77 -13.38
CA ASP A 109 2.49 -4.65 -14.33
C ASP A 109 3.04 -4.44 -15.75
N TYR A 110 3.27 -3.19 -16.17
CA TYR A 110 3.87 -2.88 -17.48
C TYR A 110 5.30 -3.41 -17.61
N THR A 111 6.07 -3.40 -16.51
CA THR A 111 7.41 -4.01 -16.50
C THR A 111 7.31 -5.52 -16.74
N MET A 112 6.35 -6.20 -16.12
CA MET A 112 6.16 -7.63 -16.38
C MET A 112 5.78 -7.89 -17.84
N LEU A 113 4.85 -7.10 -18.41
CA LEU A 113 4.46 -7.23 -19.81
C LEU A 113 5.61 -6.94 -20.79
N ALA A 114 6.48 -5.99 -20.45
CA ALA A 114 7.58 -5.57 -21.32
C ALA A 114 8.80 -6.51 -21.29
N PHE A 115 9.06 -7.16 -20.17
CA PHE A 115 10.32 -7.88 -19.94
C PHE A 115 10.15 -9.37 -19.62
N THR A 116 8.92 -9.88 -19.48
CA THR A 116 8.67 -11.32 -19.33
C THR A 116 7.95 -11.88 -20.55
N SER A 117 8.07 -13.19 -20.77
CA SER A 117 7.43 -13.94 -21.87
C SER A 117 7.41 -15.43 -21.52
N PRO A 118 6.80 -16.31 -22.36
CA PRO A 118 6.94 -17.76 -22.16
C PRO A 118 8.39 -18.28 -22.06
N SER A 119 9.35 -17.56 -22.64
CA SER A 119 10.79 -17.89 -22.59
C SER A 119 11.61 -17.01 -21.62
N ALA A 120 10.99 -16.04 -20.97
CA ALA A 120 11.66 -15.10 -20.06
C ALA A 120 10.87 -14.99 -18.75
N SER A 121 11.32 -15.68 -17.71
CA SER A 121 10.58 -15.79 -16.43
C SER A 121 10.61 -14.53 -15.59
N LEU A 122 9.67 -14.45 -14.63
CA LEU A 122 9.77 -13.61 -13.45
C LEU A 122 10.38 -14.40 -12.30
N VAL A 123 11.50 -13.93 -11.76
CA VAL A 123 12.04 -14.41 -10.48
C VAL A 123 11.66 -13.42 -9.38
N THR A 124 11.09 -13.92 -8.30
CA THR A 124 10.58 -13.13 -7.18
C THR A 124 10.73 -13.88 -5.87
N ALA A 125 10.63 -13.19 -4.74
CA ALA A 125 10.54 -13.85 -3.44
C ALA A 125 9.12 -14.35 -3.16
N ASP A 126 8.97 -15.28 -2.20
CA ASP A 126 7.71 -15.67 -1.59
C ASP A 126 7.92 -15.81 -0.06
N PRO A 127 7.21 -15.03 0.77
CA PRO A 127 6.21 -14.02 0.41
C PRO A 127 6.80 -12.65 0.05
N THR A 128 6.18 -11.98 -0.92
CA THR A 128 6.42 -10.58 -1.27
C THR A 128 5.14 -9.94 -1.82
N PHE A 129 5.22 -8.76 -2.43
CA PHE A 129 4.07 -8.13 -3.10
C PHE A 129 3.78 -8.83 -4.43
N GLU A 130 2.55 -9.33 -4.60
CA GLU A 130 2.19 -10.34 -5.59
C GLU A 130 1.63 -9.79 -6.91
N SER A 131 1.45 -8.46 -7.06
CA SER A 131 0.80 -7.90 -8.26
C SER A 131 1.51 -8.32 -9.55
N GLY A 132 2.84 -8.19 -9.58
CA GLY A 132 3.63 -8.57 -10.73
C GLY A 132 3.51 -10.04 -11.15
N TRP A 133 3.19 -10.96 -10.20
CA TRP A 133 3.03 -12.39 -10.54
C TRP A 133 1.89 -12.62 -11.52
N ARG A 134 0.75 -11.90 -11.32
CA ARG A 134 -0.41 -12.01 -12.20
C ARG A 134 -0.15 -11.43 -13.58
N ALA A 135 0.54 -10.30 -13.63
CA ALA A 135 0.90 -9.68 -14.90
C ALA A 135 1.86 -10.59 -15.71
N ALA A 136 2.90 -11.13 -15.06
CA ALA A 136 3.82 -12.07 -15.68
C ALA A 136 3.10 -13.35 -16.17
N ALA A 137 2.23 -13.93 -15.32
CA ALA A 137 1.46 -15.12 -15.68
C ALA A 137 0.51 -14.88 -16.86
N ARG A 138 -0.16 -13.71 -16.92
CA ARG A 138 -0.99 -13.32 -18.08
C ARG A 138 -0.18 -13.21 -19.37
N ASN A 139 1.09 -12.84 -19.25
CA ASN A 139 2.03 -12.78 -20.37
C ASN A 139 2.62 -14.16 -20.73
N GLY A 140 2.11 -15.23 -20.12
CA GLY A 140 2.58 -16.60 -20.33
C GLY A 140 3.92 -16.93 -19.68
N ALA A 141 4.45 -16.02 -18.85
CA ALA A 141 5.74 -16.22 -18.22
C ALA A 141 5.66 -17.13 -17.00
N LYS A 142 6.70 -17.94 -16.80
CA LYS A 142 6.89 -18.71 -15.57
C LYS A 142 7.20 -17.74 -14.42
N VAL A 143 6.55 -17.95 -13.29
CA VAL A 143 6.83 -17.22 -12.03
C VAL A 143 7.61 -18.14 -11.11
N ILE A 144 8.87 -17.80 -10.85
CA ILE A 144 9.78 -18.56 -10.00
C ILE A 144 9.87 -17.86 -8.66
N LYS A 145 9.43 -18.57 -7.61
CA LYS A 145 9.35 -18.07 -6.25
C LYS A 145 10.50 -18.62 -5.42
N VAL A 146 11.31 -17.71 -4.88
CA VAL A 146 12.44 -18.03 -4.01
C VAL A 146 12.05 -17.73 -2.57
N PRO A 147 12.18 -18.66 -1.63
CA PRO A 147 11.89 -18.40 -0.22
C PRO A 147 12.76 -17.26 0.33
N LEU A 148 12.19 -16.49 1.26
CA LEU A 148 12.97 -15.52 2.03
C LEU A 148 13.98 -16.23 2.93
N ARG A 149 15.07 -15.54 3.28
CA ARG A 149 16.03 -16.01 4.28
C ARG A 149 15.40 -16.08 5.67
N LYS A 150 16.13 -16.65 6.65
CA LYS A 150 15.70 -16.77 8.04
C LYS A 150 15.48 -15.41 8.73
N ASP A 151 16.12 -14.35 8.23
CA ASP A 151 15.96 -12.96 8.68
C ASP A 151 14.83 -12.22 7.94
N ASP A 152 13.99 -12.96 7.20
CA ASP A 152 12.90 -12.46 6.37
C ASP A 152 13.35 -11.51 5.22
N ALA A 153 14.65 -11.37 4.94
CA ALA A 153 15.17 -10.64 3.78
C ALA A 153 15.19 -11.53 2.53
N HIS A 154 15.30 -10.90 1.36
CA HIS A 154 15.42 -11.62 0.09
C HIS A 154 16.72 -12.45 0.03
N ASP A 155 16.61 -13.69 -0.43
CA ASP A 155 17.77 -14.49 -0.81
C ASP A 155 18.20 -14.13 -2.24
N VAL A 156 18.92 -13.03 -2.34
CA VAL A 156 19.30 -12.44 -3.63
C VAL A 156 20.20 -13.36 -4.45
N GLN A 157 21.08 -14.09 -3.79
CA GLN A 157 21.97 -15.05 -4.49
C GLN A 157 21.17 -16.19 -5.13
N ALA A 158 20.24 -16.78 -4.35
CA ALA A 158 19.32 -17.79 -4.87
C ALA A 158 18.41 -17.23 -5.98
N MET A 159 17.94 -15.98 -5.85
CA MET A 159 17.14 -15.33 -6.89
C MET A 159 17.91 -15.17 -8.21
N CYS A 160 19.16 -14.72 -8.16
CA CYS A 160 19.99 -14.58 -9.37
C CYS A 160 20.32 -15.93 -10.04
N ALA A 161 20.40 -17.01 -9.25
CA ALA A 161 20.70 -18.36 -9.74
C ALA A 161 19.45 -19.15 -10.17
N ALA A 162 18.24 -18.65 -9.89
CA ALA A 162 17.01 -19.43 -10.04
C ALA A 162 16.62 -19.74 -11.49
N ASP A 163 16.95 -18.87 -12.45
CA ASP A 163 16.71 -19.11 -13.88
C ASP A 163 17.62 -18.24 -14.74
N ALA A 164 18.45 -18.87 -15.55
CA ALA A 164 19.33 -18.19 -16.48
C ALA A 164 18.58 -17.41 -17.59
N ASN A 165 17.30 -17.71 -17.81
CA ASN A 165 16.42 -17.04 -18.76
C ASN A 165 15.46 -16.06 -18.09
N ALA A 166 15.74 -15.62 -16.86
CA ALA A 166 14.89 -14.63 -16.23
C ALA A 166 14.85 -13.33 -17.05
N GLY A 167 13.66 -12.84 -17.32
CA GLY A 167 13.45 -11.51 -17.90
C GLY A 167 13.42 -10.40 -16.83
N VAL A 168 12.91 -10.75 -15.64
CA VAL A 168 12.79 -9.83 -14.50
C VAL A 168 13.22 -10.53 -13.21
N ILE A 169 14.05 -9.84 -12.41
CA ILE A 169 14.22 -10.12 -10.98
C ILE A 169 13.53 -9.00 -10.20
N TYR A 170 12.52 -9.35 -9.39
CA TYR A 170 11.71 -8.39 -8.61
C TYR A 170 12.04 -8.47 -7.13
N ILE A 171 12.42 -7.34 -6.54
CA ILE A 171 12.72 -7.16 -5.11
C ILE A 171 11.90 -5.99 -4.56
N CYS A 172 11.04 -6.25 -3.57
CA CYS A 172 10.34 -5.22 -2.81
C CYS A 172 11.18 -4.81 -1.60
N ASN A 173 11.63 -3.58 -1.51
CA ASN A 173 12.57 -3.16 -0.46
C ASN A 173 12.25 -1.78 0.14
N PRO A 174 11.83 -1.71 1.42
CA PRO A 174 11.49 -2.80 2.35
C PRO A 174 10.40 -3.73 1.86
N ASN A 175 10.46 -5.02 2.23
CA ASN A 175 9.56 -6.03 1.71
C ASN A 175 8.13 -5.91 2.27
N ASN A 176 7.14 -6.20 1.48
CA ASN A 176 5.77 -6.46 1.90
C ASN A 176 5.50 -7.97 1.73
N PRO A 177 5.22 -8.74 2.82
CA PRO A 177 4.59 -8.27 4.06
C PRO A 177 5.52 -8.08 5.26
N THR A 178 6.78 -8.46 5.18
CA THR A 178 7.67 -8.60 6.33
C THR A 178 8.18 -7.27 6.89
N GLY A 179 8.25 -6.24 6.05
CA GLY A 179 8.89 -4.97 6.37
C GLY A 179 10.42 -5.06 6.46
N SER A 180 10.99 -6.23 6.23
CA SER A 180 12.43 -6.46 6.26
C SER A 180 13.17 -5.70 5.16
N VAL A 181 14.41 -5.35 5.42
CA VAL A 181 15.27 -4.63 4.48
C VAL A 181 16.28 -5.58 3.86
N THR A 182 16.33 -5.59 2.54
CA THR A 182 17.43 -6.21 1.77
C THR A 182 18.57 -5.20 1.72
N ALA A 183 19.74 -5.60 2.19
CA ALA A 183 20.89 -4.72 2.30
C ALA A 183 21.34 -4.20 0.92
N ARG A 184 21.89 -2.97 0.89
CA ARG A 184 22.36 -2.38 -0.37
C ARG A 184 23.38 -3.26 -1.10
N LYS A 185 24.31 -3.89 -0.38
CA LYS A 185 25.28 -4.82 -0.96
C LYS A 185 24.63 -6.01 -1.71
N ASP A 186 23.47 -6.48 -1.20
CA ASP A 186 22.72 -7.57 -1.83
C ASP A 186 22.00 -7.08 -3.11
N LEU A 187 21.50 -5.84 -3.11
CA LEU A 187 20.93 -5.20 -4.31
C LEU A 187 22.00 -4.95 -5.38
N ASP A 188 23.18 -4.47 -4.98
CA ASP A 188 24.33 -4.31 -5.88
C ASP A 188 24.78 -5.68 -6.43
N TYR A 189 24.77 -6.74 -5.60
CA TYR A 189 25.02 -8.11 -6.03
C TYR A 189 23.99 -8.56 -7.10
N ALA A 190 22.68 -8.31 -6.86
CA ALA A 190 21.64 -8.63 -7.83
C ALA A 190 21.91 -7.97 -9.17
N LEU A 191 22.27 -6.70 -9.17
CA LEU A 191 22.53 -5.93 -10.38
C LEU A 191 23.73 -6.50 -11.16
N ALA A 192 24.79 -6.91 -10.46
CA ALA A 192 26.01 -7.47 -11.06
C ALA A 192 25.85 -8.92 -11.54
N HIS A 193 24.96 -9.71 -10.92
CA HIS A 193 24.84 -11.17 -11.15
C HIS A 193 23.50 -11.62 -11.74
N LYS A 194 22.58 -10.69 -12.01
CA LYS A 194 21.34 -11.02 -12.71
C LYS A 194 21.64 -11.63 -14.09
N PRO A 195 20.81 -12.52 -14.61
CA PRO A 195 20.95 -13.07 -15.95
C PRO A 195 21.11 -11.98 -17.01
N LYS A 196 21.95 -12.22 -18.00
CA LYS A 196 22.19 -11.26 -19.09
C LYS A 196 20.87 -10.98 -19.82
N GLY A 197 20.57 -9.68 -20.01
CA GLY A 197 19.33 -9.23 -20.65
C GLY A 197 18.13 -9.11 -19.72
N SER A 198 18.23 -9.58 -18.47
CA SER A 198 17.18 -9.35 -17.47
C SER A 198 17.24 -7.93 -16.91
N VAL A 199 16.11 -7.48 -16.35
CA VAL A 199 15.98 -6.20 -15.64
C VAL A 199 15.79 -6.45 -14.15
N LEU A 200 16.55 -5.73 -13.31
CA LEU A 200 16.31 -5.69 -11.88
C LEU A 200 15.19 -4.68 -11.60
N VAL A 201 14.12 -5.10 -10.92
CA VAL A 201 13.07 -4.21 -10.44
C VAL A 201 13.16 -4.10 -8.94
N VAL A 202 13.36 -2.88 -8.44
CA VAL A 202 13.36 -2.58 -7.00
C VAL A 202 12.14 -1.73 -6.67
N ASP A 203 11.17 -2.36 -6.00
CA ASP A 203 9.97 -1.67 -5.55
C ASP A 203 10.23 -1.00 -4.20
N GLU A 204 10.42 0.31 -4.23
CA GLU A 204 10.74 1.16 -3.09
C GLU A 204 9.48 1.78 -2.45
N ALA A 205 8.31 1.12 -2.55
CA ALA A 205 7.04 1.66 -2.02
C ALA A 205 7.11 2.01 -0.53
N TYR A 206 7.96 1.33 0.23
CA TYR A 206 8.13 1.53 1.68
C TYR A 206 9.43 2.23 2.07
N LEU A 207 10.27 2.63 1.12
CA LEU A 207 11.59 3.23 1.37
C LEU A 207 11.51 4.40 2.34
N HIS A 208 10.51 5.26 2.22
CA HIS A 208 10.37 6.47 3.03
C HIS A 208 10.11 6.20 4.52
N PHE A 209 9.72 4.97 4.91
CA PHE A 209 9.56 4.56 6.32
C PHE A 209 10.85 4.05 6.95
N SER A 210 11.85 3.71 6.15
CA SER A 210 13.08 3.05 6.60
C SER A 210 14.20 4.05 6.84
N ASP A 211 15.01 3.76 7.84
CA ASP A 211 16.24 4.49 8.11
C ASP A 211 17.47 3.79 7.50
N SER A 212 17.42 2.48 7.30
CA SER A 212 18.54 1.68 6.79
C SER A 212 18.48 1.37 5.30
N ALA A 213 17.28 1.25 4.71
CA ALA A 213 17.14 0.98 3.28
C ALA A 213 17.76 2.10 2.43
N ARG A 214 18.41 1.71 1.36
CA ARG A 214 19.05 2.64 0.40
C ARG A 214 18.44 2.47 -0.98
N SER A 215 18.14 3.60 -1.61
CA SER A 215 17.59 3.64 -2.96
C SER A 215 18.58 3.12 -4.00
N MET A 216 18.05 2.60 -5.10
CA MET A 216 18.81 2.24 -6.30
C MET A 216 18.77 3.30 -7.40
N VAL A 217 18.25 4.50 -7.11
CA VAL A 217 18.16 5.60 -8.09
C VAL A 217 19.55 6.05 -8.59
N ASP A 218 20.57 5.99 -7.74
CA ASP A 218 21.96 6.26 -8.15
C ASP A 218 22.48 5.28 -9.21
N ARG A 219 21.99 4.03 -9.21
CA ARG A 219 22.28 3.04 -10.26
C ARG A 219 21.57 3.37 -11.56
N VAL A 220 20.35 3.92 -11.48
CA VAL A 220 19.68 4.45 -12.68
C VAL A 220 20.51 5.59 -13.29
N ALA A 221 20.97 6.52 -12.45
CA ALA A 221 21.83 7.64 -12.90
C ALA A 221 23.15 7.17 -13.51
N ALA A 222 23.66 6.00 -13.08
CA ALA A 222 24.85 5.36 -13.65
C ALA A 222 24.58 4.62 -14.98
N GLY A 223 23.31 4.51 -15.42
CA GLY A 223 22.92 3.84 -16.67
C GLY A 223 22.68 2.34 -16.56
N ASP A 224 22.60 1.80 -15.34
CA ASP A 224 22.39 0.39 -15.10
C ASP A 224 20.97 -0.09 -15.48
N ASP A 225 20.83 -1.41 -15.75
CA ASP A 225 19.55 -2.07 -16.06
C ASP A 225 18.70 -2.31 -14.81
N VAL A 226 18.27 -1.23 -14.18
CA VAL A 226 17.40 -1.24 -13.00
C VAL A 226 16.19 -0.33 -13.22
N ILE A 227 15.01 -0.80 -12.76
CA ILE A 227 13.79 -0.02 -12.69
C ILE A 227 13.44 0.14 -11.21
N VAL A 228 13.39 1.37 -10.74
CA VAL A 228 12.97 1.71 -9.37
C VAL A 228 11.52 2.18 -9.40
N LEU A 229 10.68 1.57 -8.57
CA LEU A 229 9.27 1.93 -8.45
C LEU A 229 9.01 2.65 -7.14
N ARG A 230 8.27 3.77 -7.19
CA ARG A 230 7.87 4.53 -6.00
C ARG A 230 6.40 4.93 -6.04
N THR A 231 5.81 5.13 -4.87
CA THR A 231 4.40 5.46 -4.75
C THR A 231 4.15 6.52 -3.68
N PHE A 232 3.11 7.33 -3.90
CA PHE A 232 2.56 8.22 -2.89
C PHE A 232 1.48 7.54 -2.03
N SER A 233 1.13 6.29 -2.33
CA SER A 233 0.07 5.55 -1.63
C SER A 233 0.40 5.27 -0.16
N LYS A 234 1.69 5.16 0.20
CA LYS A 234 2.12 4.70 1.53
C LYS A 234 2.41 5.90 2.44
N LEU A 235 3.65 6.30 2.67
CA LEU A 235 3.99 7.37 3.61
C LEU A 235 3.27 8.69 3.32
N TYR A 236 3.06 9.05 2.06
CA TYR A 236 2.35 10.28 1.69
C TYR A 236 0.84 10.23 1.94
N GLY A 237 0.26 9.05 2.26
CA GLY A 237 -1.15 8.90 2.60
C GLY A 237 -2.11 9.07 1.43
N MET A 238 -1.67 8.83 0.21
CA MET A 238 -2.42 9.09 -1.01
C MET A 238 -2.90 7.81 -1.70
N ALA A 239 -3.21 6.75 -0.93
CA ALA A 239 -3.58 5.44 -1.48
C ALA A 239 -4.79 5.49 -2.43
N GLY A 240 -5.83 6.22 -2.07
CA GLY A 240 -7.04 6.40 -2.88
C GLY A 240 -6.92 7.50 -3.95
N ILE A 241 -5.90 8.38 -3.86
CA ILE A 241 -5.69 9.50 -4.80
C ILE A 241 -4.95 9.03 -6.06
N ARG A 242 -4.12 8.00 -5.94
CA ARG A 242 -3.46 7.31 -7.04
C ARG A 242 -2.34 8.12 -7.72
N LEU A 243 -1.16 8.13 -7.11
CA LEU A 243 0.06 8.66 -7.71
C LEU A 243 1.26 7.77 -7.39
N GLY A 244 2.11 7.56 -8.37
CA GLY A 244 3.38 6.84 -8.28
C GLY A 244 4.25 7.14 -9.47
N TYR A 245 5.44 6.57 -9.52
CA TYR A 245 6.35 6.76 -10.62
C TYR A 245 7.38 5.64 -10.74
N ALA A 246 7.92 5.49 -11.94
CA ALA A 246 9.08 4.67 -12.24
C ALA A 246 10.28 5.57 -12.52
N VAL A 247 11.45 5.14 -12.08
CA VAL A 247 12.75 5.73 -12.39
C VAL A 247 13.61 4.67 -13.05
N ALA A 248 14.03 4.89 -14.28
CA ALA A 248 14.89 4.00 -15.03
C ALA A 248 15.57 4.77 -16.17
N ARG A 249 16.57 4.19 -16.82
CA ARG A 249 17.13 4.76 -18.03
C ARG A 249 16.08 4.85 -19.15
N PRO A 250 16.17 5.88 -20.05
CA PRO A 250 15.12 6.17 -21.03
C PRO A 250 14.70 4.98 -21.90
N GLU A 251 15.63 4.09 -22.27
CA GLU A 251 15.35 2.94 -23.13
C GLU A 251 14.47 1.90 -22.43
N LEU A 252 14.62 1.73 -21.09
CA LEU A 252 13.75 0.85 -20.31
C LEU A 252 12.35 1.47 -20.17
N LEU A 253 12.28 2.77 -19.90
CA LEU A 253 10.99 3.48 -19.80
C LEU A 253 10.23 3.49 -21.13
N ALA A 254 10.92 3.59 -22.27
CA ALA A 254 10.30 3.53 -23.58
C ALA A 254 9.53 2.21 -23.78
N ARG A 255 10.01 1.10 -23.24
CA ARG A 255 9.31 -0.20 -23.29
C ARG A 255 8.05 -0.21 -22.43
N LEU A 256 8.06 0.47 -21.28
CA LEU A 256 6.87 0.61 -20.43
C LEU A 256 5.85 1.53 -21.07
N LYS A 257 6.30 2.58 -21.73
CA LYS A 257 5.45 3.57 -22.40
C LYS A 257 4.51 2.95 -23.44
N PHE A 258 4.93 1.85 -24.05
CA PHE A 258 4.10 1.11 -25.03
C PHE A 258 2.76 0.64 -24.43
N TYR A 259 2.73 0.33 -23.12
CA TYR A 259 1.54 -0.13 -22.41
C TYR A 259 0.79 1.01 -21.70
N SER A 260 1.39 2.19 -21.62
CA SER A 260 0.85 3.31 -20.86
C SER A 260 -0.13 4.15 -21.70
N VAL A 261 -1.30 4.44 -21.14
CA VAL A 261 -2.40 5.10 -21.86
C VAL A 261 -2.70 6.51 -21.38
N ASN A 262 -1.83 7.27 -20.75
CA ASN A 262 -2.27 8.06 -19.70
C ASN A 262 -2.10 9.52 -19.54
N SER A 263 -3.18 10.20 -19.15
CA SER A 263 -3.21 11.40 -18.31
C SER A 263 -3.40 11.04 -16.85
N LEU A 264 -2.67 11.68 -15.94
CA LEU A 264 -2.86 11.53 -14.52
C LEU A 264 -4.03 12.39 -14.01
N PRO A 265 -4.73 11.96 -12.94
CA PRO A 265 -5.70 12.83 -12.27
C PRO A 265 -5.01 14.13 -11.80
N VAL A 266 -5.52 15.28 -12.22
CA VAL A 266 -4.91 16.58 -11.87
C VAL A 266 -4.87 16.80 -10.36
N THR A 267 -5.85 16.28 -9.62
CA THR A 267 -5.88 16.30 -8.16
C THR A 267 -4.74 15.48 -7.54
N ALA A 268 -4.36 14.36 -8.15
CA ALA A 268 -3.25 13.54 -7.69
C ALA A 268 -1.91 14.25 -7.92
N VAL A 269 -1.74 14.90 -9.09
CA VAL A 269 -0.53 15.64 -9.41
C VAL A 269 -0.36 16.85 -8.48
N ALA A 270 -1.43 17.64 -8.27
CA ALA A 270 -1.42 18.77 -7.35
C ALA A 270 -1.08 18.35 -5.91
N ALA A 271 -1.68 17.27 -5.42
CA ALA A 271 -1.39 16.72 -4.10
C ALA A 271 0.05 16.20 -3.98
N GLY A 272 0.56 15.56 -5.03
CA GLY A 272 1.94 15.08 -5.10
C GLY A 272 2.93 16.22 -5.01
N LEU A 273 2.78 17.26 -5.82
CA LEU A 273 3.60 18.48 -5.78
C LEU A 273 3.59 19.15 -4.42
N ALA A 274 2.40 19.34 -3.82
CA ALA A 274 2.28 19.91 -2.47
C ALA A 274 2.99 19.07 -1.42
N SER A 275 2.94 17.74 -1.56
CA SER A 275 3.63 16.82 -0.66
C SER A 275 5.16 16.83 -0.82
N LEU A 276 5.66 16.95 -2.04
CA LEU A 276 7.12 17.02 -2.34
C LEU A 276 7.75 18.33 -1.88
N ARG A 277 6.97 19.40 -1.84
CA ARG A 277 7.41 20.73 -1.39
C ARG A 277 7.47 20.89 0.13
N ASP A 278 7.00 19.90 0.89
CA ASP A 278 7.08 19.87 2.34
C ASP A 278 8.26 18.99 2.80
N PRO A 279 9.43 19.57 3.10
CA PRO A 279 10.62 18.81 3.47
C PRO A 279 10.48 18.12 4.83
N ALA A 280 9.54 18.57 5.67
CA ALA A 280 9.29 18.00 7.00
C ALA A 280 8.37 16.76 6.95
N LEU A 281 7.59 16.59 5.90
CA LEU A 281 6.55 15.56 5.81
C LEU A 281 7.11 14.14 5.98
N VAL A 282 8.14 13.79 5.22
CA VAL A 282 8.72 12.45 5.26
C VAL A 282 9.39 12.17 6.60
N PRO A 283 10.31 13.02 7.14
CA PRO A 283 10.93 12.78 8.44
C PRO A 283 9.90 12.65 9.58
N GLN A 284 8.93 13.54 9.65
CA GLN A 284 7.90 13.53 10.70
C GLN A 284 7.06 12.25 10.66
N ARG A 285 6.57 11.85 9.47
CA ARG A 285 5.74 10.65 9.33
C ARG A 285 6.53 9.36 9.56
N ARG A 286 7.80 9.32 9.13
CA ARG A 286 8.71 8.21 9.44
C ARG A 286 8.90 8.06 10.94
N ALA A 287 9.27 9.13 11.64
CA ALA A 287 9.49 9.11 13.08
C ALA A 287 8.23 8.66 13.84
N LEU A 288 7.07 9.21 13.49
CA LEU A 288 5.79 8.84 14.11
C LEU A 288 5.47 7.35 13.89
N ASN A 289 5.56 6.87 12.65
CA ASN A 289 5.31 5.47 12.33
C ASN A 289 6.28 4.53 13.07
N SER A 290 7.57 4.89 13.10
CA SER A 290 8.61 4.11 13.77
C SER A 290 8.37 4.02 15.28
N ALA A 291 7.99 5.14 15.93
CA ALA A 291 7.67 5.17 17.35
C ALA A 291 6.48 4.27 17.69
N ILE A 292 5.39 4.38 16.93
CA ILE A 292 4.18 3.56 17.14
C ILE A 292 4.49 2.08 16.87
N ARG A 293 5.19 1.76 15.78
CA ARG A 293 5.60 0.39 15.45
C ARG A 293 6.43 -0.22 16.57
N SER A 294 7.45 0.49 17.04
CA SER A 294 8.35 0.02 18.11
C SER A 294 7.61 -0.22 19.42
N ASP A 295 6.65 0.62 19.77
CA ASP A 295 5.82 0.46 20.95
C ASP A 295 4.94 -0.81 20.86
N VAL A 296 4.30 -1.04 19.72
CA VAL A 296 3.44 -2.21 19.51
C VAL A 296 4.25 -3.52 19.49
N VAL A 297 5.36 -3.53 18.75
CA VAL A 297 6.23 -4.72 18.65
C VAL A 297 6.83 -5.08 20.01
N ARG A 298 7.29 -4.09 20.79
CA ARG A 298 7.76 -4.32 22.15
C ARG A 298 6.68 -4.87 23.06
N TRP A 299 5.47 -4.32 22.97
CA TRP A 299 4.33 -4.79 23.77
C TRP A 299 3.95 -6.24 23.43
N LEU A 300 3.93 -6.62 22.15
CA LEU A 300 3.68 -8.00 21.71
C LEU A 300 4.80 -8.94 22.16
N GLY A 301 6.07 -8.52 22.04
CA GLY A 301 7.24 -9.28 22.47
C GLY A 301 7.21 -9.58 23.97
N ALA A 302 6.82 -8.61 24.80
CA ALA A 302 6.66 -8.80 26.26
C ALA A 302 5.59 -9.87 26.60
N GLN A 303 4.67 -10.19 25.69
CA GLN A 303 3.68 -11.23 25.82
C GLN A 303 4.09 -12.54 25.10
N GLY A 304 5.34 -12.60 24.62
CA GLY A 304 5.90 -13.79 23.98
C GLY A 304 5.45 -14.02 22.54
N TYR A 305 4.97 -12.97 21.83
CA TYR A 305 4.64 -13.04 20.40
C TYR A 305 5.77 -12.55 19.53
N ALA A 306 6.11 -13.32 18.51
CA ALA A 306 7.16 -12.98 17.56
C ALA A 306 6.65 -12.09 16.44
N CYS A 307 7.41 -11.04 16.12
CA CYS A 307 7.16 -10.14 15.00
C CYS A 307 8.39 -10.09 14.08
N THR A 308 8.19 -9.86 12.79
CA THR A 308 9.30 -9.60 11.86
C THR A 308 10.01 -8.27 12.20
N ALA A 309 11.31 -8.21 11.95
CA ALA A 309 12.10 -6.97 12.07
C ALA A 309 11.74 -6.02 10.92
N SER A 310 10.74 -5.17 11.14
CA SER A 310 10.19 -4.31 10.10
C SER A 310 10.70 -2.88 10.18
N GLU A 311 10.99 -2.31 9.00
CA GLU A 311 11.22 -0.87 8.80
C GLU A 311 10.14 -0.23 7.89
N SER A 312 8.99 -0.89 7.72
CA SER A 312 7.85 -0.36 6.95
C SER A 312 6.70 0.09 7.86
N ASN A 313 5.54 0.38 7.27
CA ASN A 313 4.32 0.63 8.03
C ASN A 313 3.51 -0.65 8.31
N CYS A 314 4.12 -1.82 8.25
CA CYS A 314 3.51 -3.09 8.64
C CYS A 314 4.58 -4.06 9.12
N PHE A 315 4.15 -5.11 9.81
CA PHE A 315 4.98 -6.24 10.20
C PHE A 315 4.15 -7.53 10.16
N MET A 316 4.82 -8.69 10.11
CA MET A 316 4.17 -9.98 10.31
C MET A 316 4.23 -10.38 11.78
N LEU A 317 3.08 -10.79 12.29
CA LEU A 317 2.90 -11.28 13.65
C LEU A 317 2.62 -12.79 13.61
N ASP A 318 3.40 -13.59 14.33
CA ASP A 318 3.06 -15.00 14.59
C ASP A 318 1.99 -15.05 15.68
N VAL A 319 0.79 -15.44 15.28
CA VAL A 319 -0.38 -15.48 16.17
C VAL A 319 -0.56 -16.85 16.86
N LYS A 320 0.39 -17.78 16.66
CA LYS A 320 0.45 -19.13 17.28
C LYS A 320 -0.79 -19.99 17.04
N ARG A 321 -1.58 -19.68 16.03
CA ARG A 321 -2.80 -20.38 15.59
C ARG A 321 -3.10 -20.00 14.15
N PRO A 322 -4.07 -20.63 13.46
CA PRO A 322 -4.47 -20.24 12.12
C PRO A 322 -4.79 -18.74 12.06
N ALA A 323 -4.08 -18.02 11.18
CA ALA A 323 -4.18 -16.56 11.10
C ALA A 323 -5.60 -16.10 10.71
N GLN A 324 -6.36 -16.92 9.94
CA GLN A 324 -7.73 -16.60 9.60
C GLN A 324 -8.62 -16.54 10.84
N GLU A 325 -8.50 -17.50 11.76
CA GLU A 325 -9.25 -17.50 13.01
C GLU A 325 -8.92 -16.28 13.88
N PHE A 326 -7.64 -15.89 13.90
CA PHE A 326 -7.23 -14.68 14.59
C PHE A 326 -7.84 -13.42 13.96
N MET A 327 -7.79 -13.29 12.63
CA MET A 327 -8.36 -12.15 11.90
C MET A 327 -9.87 -12.04 12.14
N ASP A 328 -10.59 -13.16 12.09
CA ASP A 328 -12.03 -13.21 12.36
C ASP A 328 -12.35 -12.81 13.80
N ALA A 329 -11.57 -13.31 14.77
CA ALA A 329 -11.74 -12.95 16.18
C ALA A 329 -11.46 -11.46 16.41
N MET A 330 -10.41 -10.87 15.82
CA MET A 330 -10.12 -9.43 15.90
C MET A 330 -11.25 -8.60 15.30
N ALA A 331 -11.81 -9.04 14.17
CA ALA A 331 -12.93 -8.35 13.52
C ALA A 331 -14.16 -8.25 14.41
N THR A 332 -14.41 -9.24 15.29
CA THR A 332 -15.53 -9.17 16.27
C THR A 332 -15.36 -8.05 17.30
N TRP A 333 -14.16 -7.49 17.44
CA TRP A 333 -13.83 -6.31 18.26
C TRP A 333 -13.75 -5.03 17.44
N GLY A 334 -14.16 -5.06 16.15
CA GLY A 334 -14.09 -3.92 15.25
C GLY A 334 -12.66 -3.57 14.80
N VAL A 335 -11.71 -4.50 14.92
CA VAL A 335 -10.32 -4.32 14.52
C VAL A 335 -10.00 -5.26 13.35
N PHE A 336 -9.81 -4.68 12.17
CA PHE A 336 -9.55 -5.42 10.94
C PHE A 336 -8.04 -5.43 10.67
N VAL A 337 -7.43 -6.60 10.85
CA VAL A 337 -6.01 -6.83 10.57
C VAL A 337 -5.82 -7.44 9.19
N GLY A 338 -4.58 -7.42 8.68
CA GLY A 338 -4.29 -7.86 7.33
C GLY A 338 -4.30 -9.36 7.14
N ARG A 339 -4.08 -9.75 5.91
CA ARG A 339 -4.13 -11.13 5.42
C ARG A 339 -2.97 -11.98 5.94
N SER A 340 -3.12 -13.28 5.74
CA SER A 340 -2.08 -14.31 5.85
C SER A 340 -1.58 -14.72 4.47
N TRP A 341 -0.51 -15.49 4.43
CA TRP A 341 0.03 -16.14 3.24
C TRP A 341 -0.01 -17.65 3.42
N ALA A 342 -0.29 -18.39 2.35
CA ALA A 342 -0.36 -19.85 2.40
C ALA A 342 0.93 -20.48 2.94
N LEU A 343 2.08 -19.89 2.65
CA LEU A 343 3.39 -20.31 3.17
C LEU A 343 3.51 -20.11 4.69
N TRP A 344 2.78 -19.15 5.26
CA TRP A 344 2.82 -18.79 6.68
C TRP A 344 1.42 -18.76 7.29
N PRO A 345 0.77 -19.92 7.47
CA PRO A 345 -0.64 -20.01 7.87
C PRO A 345 -0.94 -19.43 9.26
N ASN A 346 0.09 -19.32 10.12
CA ASN A 346 -0.03 -18.79 11.47
C ASN A 346 0.47 -17.35 11.61
N ARG A 347 0.84 -16.68 10.51
CA ARG A 347 1.28 -15.28 10.55
C ARG A 347 0.24 -14.37 9.92
N SER A 348 -0.11 -13.28 10.62
CA SER A 348 -0.98 -12.22 10.13
C SER A 348 -0.20 -10.92 9.96
N ARG A 349 -0.43 -10.19 8.85
CA ARG A 349 0.16 -8.88 8.66
C ARG A 349 -0.62 -7.82 9.44
N ILE A 350 0.09 -7.01 10.21
CA ILE A 350 -0.46 -5.90 10.97
C ILE A 350 0.06 -4.60 10.36
N THR A 351 -0.83 -3.74 9.90
CA THR A 351 -0.49 -2.37 9.48
C THR A 351 -0.41 -1.45 10.69
N ILE A 352 0.49 -0.49 10.68
CA ILE A 352 0.61 0.51 11.73
C ILE A 352 -0.46 1.58 11.54
N GLY A 353 -1.41 1.63 12.46
CA GLY A 353 -2.43 2.65 12.58
C GLY A 353 -1.95 3.88 13.36
N THR A 354 -2.86 4.79 13.65
CA THR A 354 -2.64 5.88 14.63
C THR A 354 -2.43 5.32 16.04
N ALA A 355 -1.88 6.13 16.94
CA ALA A 355 -1.68 5.68 18.33
C ALA A 355 -3.01 5.23 19.01
N PRO A 356 -4.16 5.93 18.85
CA PRO A 356 -5.46 5.44 19.34
C PRO A 356 -5.90 4.12 18.69
N GLU A 357 -5.71 3.94 17.38
CA GLU A 357 -6.06 2.70 16.69
C GLU A 357 -5.20 1.54 17.20
N MET A 358 -3.90 1.76 17.42
CA MET A 358 -3.03 0.71 17.98
C MET A 358 -3.29 0.43 19.46
N ALA A 359 -3.80 1.38 20.23
CA ALA A 359 -4.29 1.12 21.57
C ALA A 359 -5.53 0.20 21.54
N ARG A 360 -6.47 0.43 20.63
CA ARG A 360 -7.62 -0.45 20.40
C ARG A 360 -7.19 -1.83 19.91
N PHE A 361 -6.20 -1.89 19.00
CA PHE A 361 -5.60 -3.17 18.58
C PHE A 361 -5.06 -3.94 19.77
N LYS A 362 -4.27 -3.32 20.67
CA LYS A 362 -3.72 -3.98 21.87
C LYS A 362 -4.83 -4.49 22.78
N SER A 363 -5.88 -3.68 23.00
CA SER A 363 -7.03 -4.07 23.82
C SER A 363 -7.78 -5.28 23.23
N ALA A 364 -8.12 -5.23 21.94
CA ALA A 364 -8.78 -6.33 21.23
C ALA A 364 -7.90 -7.59 21.21
N PHE A 365 -6.60 -7.44 20.94
CA PHE A 365 -5.63 -8.53 20.94
C PHE A 365 -5.60 -9.25 22.27
N ALA A 366 -5.56 -8.54 23.40
CA ALA A 366 -5.56 -9.14 24.73
C ALA A 366 -6.83 -9.98 25.00
N GLN A 367 -8.01 -9.51 24.54
CA GLN A 367 -9.26 -10.28 24.66
C GLN A 367 -9.22 -11.54 23.78
N VAL A 368 -8.75 -11.40 22.55
CA VAL A 368 -8.64 -12.51 21.59
C VAL A 368 -7.59 -13.55 22.05
N ALA A 369 -6.47 -13.10 22.63
CA ALA A 369 -5.47 -13.99 23.22
C ALA A 369 -6.02 -14.77 24.43
N ALA A 370 -6.94 -14.16 25.19
CA ALA A 370 -7.68 -14.82 26.29
C ALA A 370 -8.86 -15.70 25.81
N GLY A 371 -8.98 -15.94 24.50
CA GLY A 371 -10.04 -16.79 23.92
C GLY A 371 -11.42 -16.14 23.83
N LYS A 372 -11.52 -14.84 24.10
CA LYS A 372 -12.81 -14.13 24.07
C LYS A 372 -13.16 -13.65 22.67
N ARG A 373 -14.45 -13.64 22.35
CA ARG A 373 -15.02 -13.01 21.15
C ARG A 373 -15.65 -11.67 21.49
N GLY A 374 -15.58 -10.73 20.56
CA GLY A 374 -16.24 -9.44 20.68
C GLY A 374 -17.75 -9.52 20.37
N PRO A 375 -18.45 -8.40 20.56
CA PRO A 375 -19.91 -8.34 20.37
C PRO A 375 -20.35 -8.27 18.91
N LEU A 376 -19.43 -7.95 17.97
CA LEU A 376 -19.78 -7.81 16.57
C LEU A 376 -19.81 -9.17 15.86
N PRO A 377 -20.69 -9.36 14.86
CA PRO A 377 -20.67 -10.56 14.04
C PRO A 377 -19.34 -10.66 13.28
N VAL A 378 -18.89 -11.88 13.04
CA VAL A 378 -17.78 -12.12 12.11
C VAL A 378 -18.26 -11.63 10.74
N PRO A 379 -17.58 -10.65 10.11
CA PRO A 379 -17.98 -10.21 8.78
C PRO A 379 -17.87 -11.39 7.82
N PRO A 380 -18.78 -11.48 6.82
CA PRO A 380 -18.65 -12.48 5.77
C PRO A 380 -17.26 -12.36 5.15
N PRO A 381 -16.67 -13.45 4.62
CA PRO A 381 -15.37 -13.41 3.97
C PRO A 381 -15.38 -12.27 2.96
N ARG A 382 -14.87 -11.13 3.35
CA ARG A 382 -14.73 -10.00 2.42
C ARG A 382 -13.70 -10.47 1.41
N MET A 383 -14.10 -10.51 0.15
CA MET A 383 -13.15 -10.37 -0.93
C MET A 383 -12.21 -9.24 -0.52
N ALA A 384 -10.91 -9.55 -0.46
CA ALA A 384 -9.93 -8.58 0.03
C ALA A 384 -10.16 -7.26 -0.72
N LEU A 385 -10.65 -6.23 -0.02
CA LEU A 385 -10.99 -4.92 -0.57
C LEU A 385 -9.80 -4.24 -1.28
N HIS A 386 -8.64 -4.90 -1.26
CA HIS A 386 -7.38 -4.43 -1.83
C HIS A 386 -6.87 -5.29 -2.99
N ASP A 387 -7.69 -6.19 -3.49
CA ASP A 387 -7.52 -6.72 -4.84
C ASP A 387 -8.74 -6.32 -5.68
N PRO A 388 -8.78 -5.10 -6.21
CA PRO A 388 -9.89 -4.63 -7.03
C PRO A 388 -10.12 -5.52 -8.25
N LEU A 389 -9.17 -6.40 -8.58
CA LEU A 389 -9.25 -7.31 -9.71
C LEU A 389 -9.68 -8.73 -9.32
N HIS A 390 -9.65 -9.12 -8.03
CA HIS A 390 -10.05 -10.47 -7.61
C HIS A 390 -11.56 -10.75 -7.72
N GLY A 391 -12.38 -9.70 -7.70
CA GLY A 391 -13.83 -9.80 -7.81
C GLY A 391 -14.36 -9.88 -9.25
N PHE A 392 -13.63 -9.33 -10.21
CA PHE A 392 -14.10 -9.24 -11.60
C PHE A 392 -13.84 -10.49 -12.45
N PHE A 393 -12.94 -11.39 -12.05
CA PHE A 393 -12.50 -12.52 -12.88
C PHE A 393 -12.80 -13.92 -12.31
N ARG A 394 -13.70 -14.04 -11.33
CA ARG A 394 -14.15 -15.37 -10.86
C ARG A 394 -15.20 -16.03 -11.78
N ASN A 395 -15.70 -15.33 -12.78
CA ASN A 395 -16.73 -15.81 -13.70
C ASN A 395 -16.34 -15.65 -15.19
N ALA A 396 -15.05 -15.72 -15.52
CA ALA A 396 -14.60 -15.81 -16.90
C ALA A 396 -13.74 -17.06 -17.09
#